data_eb4fb742dce4ef5fca6726f3a30187cc
#
_entry.id   eb4fb742dce4ef5fca6726f3a30187cc
#
_cell.length_a   1.000
_cell.length_b   1.000
_cell.length_c   1.000
_cell.angle_alpha   90.00
_cell.angle_beta   90.00
_cell.angle_gamma   90.00
#
_symmetry.space_group_name_H-M   'P 1'
#
loop_
_entity.id
_entity.type
_entity.pdbx_description
1 polymer ?
#
loop_
_entity_poly.entity_id
_entity_poly.type
_entity_poly.pdbx_seq_one_letter_code
_entity_poly.pdbx_strand_id
1 'polypeptide(L)'
;IDDERKIISIKDNGIGVCGNNARKTLLDIGNSSKLHTVNRGFRGIGRLGGLSYCKRLSFRTTVKGEAIKTIVTFDCDRLRELLIPGQGDEHTLQSVIEAVTTVNVLEEQEAAHYFIVKMEDVDDIASLLDLDLVTDYISQVAPVPYKKNFYWESIIKQDLEAKGVFIAEYPIFIGRSFERLTQVYKPYKLTLDITSRAGVIKDEINGISFFDVVDNNGTALAYGW
;
A
#
# COMPACT_ATOMS: atom_id res chain seq x y z
N ILE A 1 -1.78 -11.13 -6.72
CA ILE A 1 -2.73 -10.74 -7.78
C ILE A 1 -3.13 -12.00 -8.53
N ASP A 2 -4.41 -12.31 -8.53
CA ASP A 2 -5.02 -13.43 -9.28
C ASP A 2 -5.94 -12.82 -10.35
N ASP A 3 -5.42 -12.69 -11.55
CA ASP A 3 -6.12 -12.07 -12.68
C ASP A 3 -7.29 -12.94 -13.20
N GLU A 4 -7.16 -14.27 -13.15
CA GLU A 4 -8.22 -15.18 -13.57
C GLU A 4 -9.47 -15.08 -12.68
N ARG A 5 -9.25 -14.95 -11.36
CA ARG A 5 -10.32 -14.81 -10.37
C ARG A 5 -10.68 -13.37 -10.04
N LYS A 6 -9.97 -12.42 -10.63
CA LYS A 6 -10.09 -10.98 -10.35
C LYS A 6 -9.94 -10.66 -8.85
N ILE A 7 -8.89 -11.20 -8.23
CA ILE A 7 -8.62 -11.03 -6.80
C ILE A 7 -7.28 -10.33 -6.60
N ILE A 8 -7.28 -9.32 -5.73
CA ILE A 8 -6.05 -8.73 -5.18
C ILE A 8 -6.04 -8.98 -3.68
N SER A 9 -4.94 -9.55 -3.18
CA SER A 9 -4.74 -9.76 -1.73
C SER A 9 -3.44 -9.11 -1.30
N ILE A 10 -3.51 -8.25 -0.28
CA ILE A 10 -2.37 -7.57 0.33
C ILE A 10 -2.26 -8.07 1.76
N LYS A 11 -1.11 -8.65 2.12
CA LYS A 11 -0.85 -9.16 3.46
C LYS A 11 0.35 -8.46 4.07
N ASP A 12 0.21 -7.93 5.26
CA ASP A 12 1.33 -7.55 6.11
C ASP A 12 1.49 -8.54 7.29
N ASN A 13 2.71 -8.62 7.80
CA ASN A 13 3.10 -9.43 8.94
C ASN A 13 3.25 -8.60 10.22
N GLY A 14 2.59 -7.46 10.28
CA GLY A 14 2.54 -6.60 11.45
C GLY A 14 1.81 -7.25 12.63
N ILE A 15 1.58 -6.48 13.67
CA ILE A 15 0.96 -6.99 14.90
C ILE A 15 -0.52 -7.40 14.72
N GLY A 16 -1.17 -6.98 13.63
CA GLY A 16 -2.59 -7.15 13.41
C GLY A 16 -3.47 -6.21 14.24
N VAL A 17 -4.77 -6.51 14.29
CA VAL A 17 -5.77 -5.81 15.12
C VAL A 17 -6.49 -6.87 15.96
N CYS A 18 -6.48 -6.68 17.29
CA CYS A 18 -7.13 -7.55 18.25
C CYS A 18 -8.64 -7.68 17.97
N GLY A 19 -9.19 -8.88 18.12
CA GLY A 19 -10.58 -9.20 17.81
C GLY A 19 -11.59 -8.29 18.49
N ASN A 20 -11.37 -7.94 19.75
CA ASN A 20 -12.23 -7.03 20.52
C ASN A 20 -12.29 -5.62 19.94
N ASN A 21 -11.23 -5.17 19.27
CA ASN A 21 -11.12 -3.83 18.69
C ASN A 21 -11.32 -3.82 17.17
N ALA A 22 -11.29 -4.98 16.52
CA ALA A 22 -11.28 -5.08 15.05
C ALA A 22 -12.50 -4.39 14.43
N ARG A 23 -13.71 -4.67 14.93
CA ARG A 23 -14.94 -4.02 14.44
C ARG A 23 -14.83 -2.51 14.55
N LYS A 24 -14.54 -1.97 15.74
CA LYS A 24 -14.42 -0.54 15.97
C LYS A 24 -13.34 0.08 15.09
N THR A 25 -12.14 -0.49 15.09
CA THR A 25 -11.01 0.05 14.33
C THR A 25 -11.25 0.05 12.83
N LEU A 26 -11.91 -0.98 12.29
CA LEU A 26 -12.10 -1.13 10.85
C LEU A 26 -13.33 -0.40 10.31
N LEU A 27 -14.36 -0.18 11.12
CA LEU A 27 -15.58 0.53 10.72
C LEU A 27 -15.58 2.02 11.09
N ASP A 28 -14.70 2.45 12.00
CA ASP A 28 -14.60 3.85 12.42
C ASP A 28 -13.84 4.66 11.35
N ILE A 29 -14.61 5.25 10.43
CA ILE A 29 -14.09 5.99 9.27
C ILE A 29 -13.68 7.38 9.70
N GLY A 30 -12.42 7.74 9.40
CA GLY A 30 -11.91 9.10 9.68
C GLY A 30 -11.42 9.32 11.11
N ASN A 31 -11.64 8.39 12.03
CA ASN A 31 -11.23 8.50 13.42
C ASN A 31 -10.08 7.53 13.73
N SER A 32 -8.86 7.91 13.39
CA SER A 32 -7.67 7.09 13.66
C SER A 32 -7.02 7.52 14.97
N SER A 33 -6.70 6.55 15.83
CA SER A 33 -5.89 6.78 17.04
C SER A 33 -4.41 7.02 16.77
N LYS A 34 -3.97 6.94 15.52
CA LYS A 34 -2.57 7.13 15.12
C LYS A 34 -2.19 8.60 15.12
N LEU A 35 -1.08 8.94 15.76
CA LEU A 35 -0.53 10.29 15.76
C LEU A 35 0.14 10.59 14.41
N HIS A 36 -0.19 11.72 13.80
CA HIS A 36 0.35 12.15 12.50
C HIS A 36 1.87 12.36 12.49
N THR A 37 2.46 12.63 13.66
CA THR A 37 3.90 12.87 13.82
C THR A 37 4.75 11.59 13.84
N VAL A 38 4.15 10.45 14.18
CA VAL A 38 4.88 9.18 14.40
C VAL A 38 4.40 8.08 13.46
N ASN A 39 3.13 8.10 13.08
CA ASN A 39 2.50 7.01 12.35
C ASN A 39 2.09 7.43 10.94
N ARG A 40 2.37 6.60 9.94
CA ARG A 40 1.80 6.74 8.60
C ARG A 40 0.33 6.32 8.60
N GLY A 41 -0.48 6.93 7.73
CA GLY A 41 -1.90 6.56 7.60
C GLY A 41 -2.77 7.00 8.79
N PHE A 42 -2.45 8.13 9.41
CA PHE A 42 -3.15 8.69 10.57
C PHE A 42 -4.62 9.06 10.33
N ARG A 43 -5.04 9.32 9.09
CA ARG A 43 -6.42 9.66 8.75
C ARG A 43 -7.38 8.46 8.76
N GLY A 44 -6.88 7.22 8.71
CA GLY A 44 -7.69 6.02 8.75
C GLY A 44 -8.59 5.76 7.52
N ILE A 45 -8.41 6.52 6.43
CA ILE A 45 -9.22 6.42 5.20
C ILE A 45 -8.53 5.61 4.09
N GLY A 46 -7.20 5.47 4.11
CA GLY A 46 -6.46 4.79 3.04
C GLY A 46 -6.90 3.34 2.82
N ARG A 47 -7.31 2.64 3.88
CA ARG A 47 -7.83 1.27 3.79
C ARG A 47 -9.11 1.14 2.97
N LEU A 48 -9.86 2.22 2.82
CA LEU A 48 -11.13 2.25 2.07
C LEU A 48 -10.93 2.47 0.57
N GLY A 49 -9.70 2.74 0.12
CA GLY A 49 -9.40 2.99 -1.29
C GLY A 49 -9.84 1.84 -2.21
N GLY A 50 -9.90 0.60 -1.72
CA GLY A 50 -10.37 -0.55 -2.48
C GLY A 50 -11.88 -0.56 -2.79
N LEU A 51 -12.72 0.20 -2.05
CA LEU A 51 -14.18 0.18 -2.20
C LEU A 51 -14.67 0.56 -3.60
N SER A 52 -13.90 1.42 -4.30
CA SER A 52 -14.27 1.88 -5.65
C SER A 52 -13.85 0.91 -6.76
N TYR A 53 -13.02 -0.09 -6.46
CA TYR A 53 -12.38 -0.92 -7.48
C TYR A 53 -12.77 -2.41 -7.42
N CYS A 54 -13.65 -2.81 -6.53
CA CYS A 54 -14.09 -4.20 -6.41
C CYS A 54 -15.54 -4.30 -5.97
N LYS A 55 -16.15 -5.48 -6.10
CA LYS A 55 -17.48 -5.74 -5.58
C LYS A 55 -17.49 -6.09 -4.10
N ARG A 56 -16.38 -6.67 -3.62
CA ARG A 56 -16.26 -7.09 -2.22
C ARG A 56 -14.87 -6.77 -1.69
N LEU A 57 -14.83 -5.98 -0.62
CA LEU A 57 -13.59 -5.65 0.10
C LEU A 57 -13.65 -6.30 1.48
N SER A 58 -12.66 -7.12 1.82
CA SER A 58 -12.57 -7.73 3.14
C SER A 58 -11.25 -7.44 3.82
N PHE A 59 -11.32 -7.25 5.14
CA PHE A 59 -10.19 -7.14 6.05
C PHE A 59 -10.18 -8.36 6.95
N ARG A 60 -9.03 -9.06 7.02
CA ARG A 60 -8.84 -10.21 7.91
C ARG A 60 -7.68 -9.91 8.83
N THR A 61 -7.87 -10.11 10.11
CA THR A 61 -6.84 -9.77 11.09
C THR A 61 -6.87 -10.69 12.30
N THR A 62 -5.71 -10.92 12.88
CA THR A 62 -5.48 -11.58 14.15
C THR A 62 -4.21 -11.05 14.78
N VAL A 63 -4.08 -11.19 16.10
CA VAL A 63 -2.88 -10.84 16.85
C VAL A 63 -2.33 -12.09 17.54
N LYS A 64 -1.03 -12.13 17.75
CA LYS A 64 -0.37 -13.24 18.44
C LYS A 64 -0.97 -13.44 19.85
N GLY A 65 -1.34 -14.67 20.17
CA GLY A 65 -1.98 -15.03 21.44
C GLY A 65 -3.51 -15.06 21.38
N GLU A 66 -4.14 -14.70 20.25
CA GLU A 66 -5.57 -14.91 20.02
C GLU A 66 -5.80 -16.13 19.14
N ALA A 67 -6.66 -17.08 19.62
CA ALA A 67 -7.05 -18.26 18.83
C ALA A 67 -8.18 -17.95 17.83
N ILE A 68 -8.37 -16.69 17.45
CA ILE A 68 -9.42 -16.23 16.56
C ILE A 68 -8.87 -15.24 15.53
N LYS A 69 -9.52 -15.19 14.37
CA LYS A 69 -9.40 -14.12 13.40
C LYS A 69 -10.73 -13.40 13.19
N THR A 70 -10.68 -12.12 13.02
CA THR A 70 -11.84 -11.30 12.66
C THR A 70 -11.80 -10.97 11.18
N ILE A 71 -12.94 -11.12 10.51
CA ILE A 71 -13.14 -10.79 9.11
C ILE A 71 -14.24 -9.75 9.02
N VAL A 72 -13.91 -8.56 8.51
CA VAL A 72 -14.87 -7.49 8.20
C VAL A 72 -14.98 -7.41 6.69
N THR A 73 -16.17 -7.56 6.15
CA THR A 73 -16.44 -7.57 4.71
C THR A 73 -17.41 -6.45 4.36
N PHE A 74 -17.06 -5.68 3.32
CA PHE A 74 -17.90 -4.65 2.72
C PHE A 74 -18.49 -5.17 1.40
N ASP A 75 -19.81 -5.01 1.24
CA ASP A 75 -20.50 -5.12 -0.03
C ASP A 75 -20.41 -3.78 -0.76
N CYS A 76 -19.49 -3.71 -1.74
CA CYS A 76 -19.22 -2.46 -2.44
C CYS A 76 -20.28 -2.12 -3.48
N ASP A 77 -20.98 -3.11 -4.04
CA ASP A 77 -22.11 -2.86 -4.95
C ASP A 77 -23.27 -2.22 -4.18
N ARG A 78 -23.61 -2.79 -3.03
CA ARG A 78 -24.64 -2.23 -2.17
C ARG A 78 -24.27 -0.83 -1.65
N LEU A 79 -23.00 -0.59 -1.35
CA LEU A 79 -22.53 0.74 -0.97
C LEU A 79 -22.76 1.75 -2.10
N ARG A 80 -22.39 1.39 -3.34
CA ARG A 80 -22.62 2.26 -4.50
C ARG A 80 -24.08 2.59 -4.72
N GLU A 81 -24.97 1.61 -4.56
CA GLU A 81 -26.43 1.82 -4.66
C GLU A 81 -26.93 2.83 -3.62
N LEU A 82 -26.53 2.68 -2.36
CA LEU A 82 -26.97 3.56 -1.26
C LEU A 82 -26.41 4.98 -1.36
N LEU A 83 -25.34 5.19 -2.12
CA LEU A 83 -24.73 6.52 -2.33
C LEU A 83 -25.27 7.26 -3.55
N ILE A 84 -26.21 6.68 -4.33
CA ILE A 84 -26.84 7.34 -5.48
C ILE A 84 -27.75 8.48 -4.97
N PRO A 85 -27.49 9.76 -5.35
CA PRO A 85 -28.30 10.88 -4.89
C PRO A 85 -29.77 10.75 -5.37
N GLY A 86 -30.70 11.02 -4.47
CA GLY A 86 -32.16 11.08 -4.81
C GLY A 86 -32.89 9.74 -4.77
N GLN A 87 -32.26 8.66 -4.37
CA GLN A 87 -32.91 7.36 -4.15
C GLN A 87 -33.21 7.13 -2.66
N GLY A 88 -34.19 7.79 -2.10
CA GLY A 88 -34.75 7.43 -0.80
C GLY A 88 -34.25 8.21 0.39
N ASP A 89 -34.47 7.68 1.58
CA ASP A 89 -34.31 8.31 2.89
C ASP A 89 -32.92 8.88 3.16
N GLU A 90 -32.84 9.93 3.99
CA GLU A 90 -31.57 10.47 4.48
C GLU A 90 -30.85 9.40 5.32
N HIS A 91 -29.89 8.72 4.70
CA HIS A 91 -29.04 7.75 5.38
C HIS A 91 -27.90 8.46 6.13
N THR A 92 -27.74 8.16 7.40
CA THR A 92 -26.52 8.54 8.11
C THR A 92 -25.35 7.67 7.66
N LEU A 93 -24.12 8.17 7.74
CA LEU A 93 -22.93 7.36 7.44
C LEU A 93 -22.92 6.04 8.22
N GLN A 94 -23.35 6.08 9.49
CA GLN A 94 -23.41 4.90 10.33
C GLN A 94 -24.39 3.85 9.76
N SER A 95 -25.62 4.26 9.39
CA SER A 95 -26.61 3.35 8.84
C SER A 95 -26.17 2.73 7.51
N VAL A 96 -25.47 3.51 6.66
CA VAL A 96 -24.89 2.97 5.41
C VAL A 96 -23.81 1.92 5.72
N ILE A 97 -22.88 2.22 6.62
CA ILE A 97 -21.82 1.27 6.99
C ILE A 97 -22.41 -0.02 7.58
N GLU A 98 -23.40 0.07 8.46
CA GLU A 98 -24.07 -1.10 9.03
C GLU A 98 -24.81 -1.93 7.97
N ALA A 99 -25.40 -1.30 6.97
CA ALA A 99 -26.14 -1.97 5.90
C ALA A 99 -25.25 -2.71 4.88
N VAL A 100 -23.98 -2.29 4.75
CA VAL A 100 -23.05 -2.84 3.75
C VAL A 100 -21.93 -3.70 4.36
N THR A 101 -21.89 -3.86 5.68
CA THR A 101 -20.80 -4.59 6.34
C THR A 101 -21.29 -5.85 7.06
N THR A 102 -20.46 -6.89 6.99
CA THR A 102 -20.60 -8.11 7.81
C THR A 102 -19.32 -8.33 8.61
N VAL A 103 -19.47 -8.85 9.84
CA VAL A 103 -18.35 -9.19 10.72
C VAL A 103 -18.46 -10.65 11.12
N ASN A 104 -17.42 -11.42 10.80
CA ASN A 104 -17.32 -12.83 11.16
C ASN A 104 -16.09 -13.05 12.04
N VAL A 105 -16.22 -13.90 13.04
CA VAL A 105 -15.12 -14.35 13.89
C VAL A 105 -14.97 -15.86 13.69
N LEU A 106 -13.76 -16.28 13.35
CA LEU A 106 -13.43 -17.68 13.05
C LEU A 106 -12.20 -18.10 13.87
N GLU A 107 -12.03 -19.39 14.04
CA GLU A 107 -10.82 -19.95 14.68
C GLU A 107 -9.57 -19.65 13.86
N GLU A 108 -8.46 -19.44 14.56
CA GLU A 108 -7.14 -19.22 14.00
C GLU A 108 -6.06 -19.79 14.94
N GLN A 109 -4.86 -19.99 14.45
CA GLN A 109 -3.72 -20.43 15.25
C GLN A 109 -3.25 -19.30 16.17
N GLU A 110 -3.03 -19.58 17.46
CA GLU A 110 -2.56 -18.59 18.45
C GLU A 110 -1.23 -17.93 18.10
N ALA A 111 -0.38 -18.61 17.33
CA ALA A 111 0.89 -18.06 16.86
C ALA A 111 0.74 -17.09 15.68
N ALA A 112 -0.44 -17.06 15.03
CA ALA A 112 -0.67 -16.24 13.87
C ALA A 112 -0.80 -14.76 14.25
N HIS A 113 -0.23 -13.89 13.41
CA HIS A 113 -0.42 -12.45 13.46
C HIS A 113 -0.32 -11.89 12.05
N TYR A 114 -1.30 -11.14 11.62
CA TYR A 114 -1.33 -10.54 10.28
C TYR A 114 -2.47 -9.54 10.12
N PHE A 115 -2.35 -8.73 9.08
CA PHE A 115 -3.46 -8.00 8.51
C PHE A 115 -3.53 -8.29 7.01
N ILE A 116 -4.70 -8.69 6.51
CA ILE A 116 -4.93 -8.97 5.09
C ILE A 116 -6.06 -8.10 4.59
N VAL A 117 -5.80 -7.37 3.49
CA VAL A 117 -6.82 -6.73 2.67
C VAL A 117 -7.06 -7.60 1.45
N LYS A 118 -8.30 -7.97 1.17
CA LYS A 118 -8.67 -8.74 -0.01
C LYS A 118 -9.77 -8.03 -0.77
N MET A 119 -9.53 -7.76 -2.03
CA MET A 119 -10.49 -7.28 -3.01
C MET A 119 -10.90 -8.43 -3.91
N GLU A 120 -12.20 -8.63 -4.09
CA GLU A 120 -12.79 -9.68 -4.94
C GLU A 120 -13.69 -9.06 -5.99
N ASP A 121 -13.74 -9.67 -7.17
CA ASP A 121 -14.37 -9.11 -8.38
C ASP A 121 -13.84 -7.70 -8.67
N VAL A 122 -12.52 -7.61 -8.81
CA VAL A 122 -11.83 -6.32 -9.10
C VAL A 122 -12.20 -5.87 -10.51
N ASP A 123 -12.63 -4.60 -10.60
CA ASP A 123 -12.85 -3.94 -11.88
C ASP A 123 -11.48 -3.59 -12.50
N ASP A 124 -11.24 -4.06 -13.74
CA ASP A 124 -9.94 -3.87 -14.42
C ASP A 124 -9.84 -2.54 -15.17
N ILE A 125 -10.40 -1.46 -14.58
CA ILE A 125 -10.41 -0.14 -15.20
C ILE A 125 -9.01 0.50 -15.24
N ALA A 126 -8.15 0.17 -14.27
CA ALA A 126 -6.83 0.79 -14.11
C ALA A 126 -5.69 -0.23 -14.24
N SER A 127 -5.91 -1.35 -14.92
CA SER A 127 -4.93 -2.44 -15.08
C SER A 127 -4.39 -2.94 -13.72
N LEU A 128 -5.24 -2.92 -12.69
CA LEU A 128 -4.88 -3.35 -11.34
C LEU A 128 -4.58 -4.85 -11.25
N LEU A 129 -5.01 -5.63 -12.24
CA LEU A 129 -4.76 -7.05 -12.35
C LEU A 129 -3.50 -7.37 -13.16
N ASP A 130 -2.92 -6.40 -13.84
CA ASP A 130 -1.65 -6.56 -14.55
C ASP A 130 -0.48 -6.55 -13.55
N LEU A 131 0.13 -7.73 -13.38
CA LEU A 131 1.19 -7.93 -12.41
C LEU A 131 2.43 -7.07 -12.70
N ASP A 132 2.78 -6.90 -13.97
CA ASP A 132 3.99 -6.17 -14.38
C ASP A 132 3.79 -4.66 -14.19
N LEU A 133 2.64 -4.12 -14.59
CA LEU A 133 2.30 -2.71 -14.40
C LEU A 133 2.20 -2.35 -12.91
N VAL A 134 1.57 -3.20 -12.09
CA VAL A 134 1.48 -2.97 -10.64
C VAL A 134 2.86 -3.06 -9.99
N THR A 135 3.71 -4.02 -10.42
CA THR A 135 5.08 -4.14 -9.91
C THR A 135 5.90 -2.90 -10.25
N ASP A 136 5.82 -2.43 -11.49
CA ASP A 136 6.53 -1.22 -11.93
C ASP A 136 6.06 0.01 -11.15
N TYR A 137 4.75 0.20 -11.02
CA TYR A 137 4.18 1.30 -10.22
C TYR A 137 4.66 1.27 -8.76
N ILE A 138 4.56 0.11 -8.09
CA ILE A 138 5.01 -0.04 -6.70
C ILE A 138 6.51 0.22 -6.56
N SER A 139 7.31 -0.20 -7.53
CA SER A 139 8.75 0.05 -7.54
C SER A 139 9.11 1.55 -7.49
N GLN A 140 8.28 2.37 -8.10
CA GLN A 140 8.48 3.83 -8.22
C GLN A 140 7.94 4.59 -7.00
N VAL A 141 6.76 4.22 -6.47
CA VAL A 141 6.08 5.02 -5.43
C VAL A 141 6.29 4.51 -4.02
N ALA A 142 6.55 3.20 -3.83
CA ALA A 142 6.74 2.63 -2.51
C ALA A 142 8.20 2.77 -2.02
N PRO A 143 8.41 2.82 -0.69
CA PRO A 143 9.75 2.87 -0.11
C PRO A 143 10.39 1.48 -0.08
N VAL A 144 10.52 0.85 -1.24
CA VAL A 144 11.22 -0.43 -1.41
C VAL A 144 12.74 -0.21 -1.47
N PRO A 145 13.56 -1.21 -1.08
CA PRO A 145 15.01 -1.09 -1.14
C PRO A 145 15.54 -1.10 -2.57
N TYR A 146 16.76 -0.66 -2.76
CA TYR A 146 17.53 -0.91 -3.97
C TYR A 146 18.05 -2.35 -4.01
N LYS A 147 18.40 -2.84 -5.21
CA LYS A 147 19.15 -4.10 -5.34
C LYS A 147 20.58 -3.91 -4.82
N LYS A 148 21.15 -4.96 -4.25
CA LYS A 148 22.52 -4.94 -3.66
C LYS A 148 23.63 -4.47 -4.61
N ASN A 149 23.43 -4.55 -5.91
CA ASN A 149 24.40 -4.09 -6.90
C ASN A 149 24.32 -2.58 -7.21
N PHE A 150 23.38 -1.86 -6.58
CA PHE A 150 23.33 -0.39 -6.67
C PHE A 150 24.24 0.22 -5.61
N TYR A 151 25.49 0.47 -5.98
CA TYR A 151 26.54 0.93 -5.08
C TYR A 151 26.37 2.38 -4.58
N TRP A 152 25.54 3.18 -5.21
CA TRP A 152 25.23 4.56 -4.79
C TRP A 152 24.30 4.64 -3.56
N GLU A 153 23.64 3.55 -3.19
CA GLU A 153 22.69 3.52 -2.08
C GLU A 153 23.29 4.01 -0.76
N SER A 154 24.52 3.59 -0.44
CA SER A 154 25.19 3.99 0.80
C SER A 154 25.47 5.49 0.84
N ILE A 155 25.88 6.08 -0.29
CA ILE A 155 26.16 7.52 -0.40
C ILE A 155 24.87 8.32 -0.27
N ILE A 156 23.77 7.88 -0.91
CA ILE A 156 22.44 8.49 -0.78
C ILE A 156 21.98 8.47 0.69
N LYS A 157 22.11 7.34 1.35
CA LYS A 157 21.71 7.21 2.76
C LYS A 157 22.52 8.13 3.68
N GLN A 158 23.83 8.22 3.47
CA GLN A 158 24.70 9.12 4.25
C GLN A 158 24.32 10.59 4.07
N ASP A 159 24.05 11.04 2.83
CA ASP A 159 23.62 12.42 2.58
C ASP A 159 22.31 12.74 3.28
N LEU A 160 21.32 11.85 3.18
CA LEU A 160 20.02 12.02 3.83
C LEU A 160 20.12 12.01 5.36
N GLU A 161 20.90 11.10 5.94
CA GLU A 161 21.16 11.04 7.37
C GLU A 161 21.82 12.32 7.89
N ALA A 162 22.78 12.88 7.14
CA ALA A 162 23.41 14.16 7.48
C ALA A 162 22.40 15.33 7.49
N LYS A 163 21.32 15.22 6.75
CA LYS A 163 20.19 16.16 6.72
C LYS A 163 19.07 15.82 7.71
N GLY A 164 19.26 14.80 8.55
CA GLY A 164 18.28 14.34 9.54
C GLY A 164 17.08 13.59 8.91
N VAL A 165 17.20 13.10 7.67
CA VAL A 165 16.15 12.40 6.95
C VAL A 165 16.41 10.90 6.95
N PHE A 166 15.47 10.13 7.48
CA PHE A 166 15.51 8.68 7.47
C PHE A 166 14.42 8.12 6.55
N ILE A 167 14.82 7.35 5.55
CA ILE A 167 13.90 6.63 4.67
C ILE A 167 13.69 5.23 5.25
N ALA A 168 12.50 4.98 5.77
CA ALA A 168 12.10 3.62 6.15
C ALA A 168 11.88 2.79 4.89
N GLU A 169 12.59 1.67 4.75
CA GLU A 169 12.45 0.74 3.65
C GLU A 169 11.62 -0.46 4.07
N TYR A 170 10.73 -0.90 3.19
CA TYR A 170 9.88 -2.05 3.43
C TYR A 170 10.10 -3.08 2.30
N PRO A 171 10.45 -4.33 2.61
CA PRO A 171 10.49 -5.38 1.62
C PRO A 171 9.05 -5.72 1.17
N ILE A 172 8.73 -5.38 -0.07
CA ILE A 172 7.46 -5.70 -0.70
C ILE A 172 7.68 -6.82 -1.70
N PHE A 173 6.79 -7.81 -1.67
CA PHE A 173 6.81 -8.96 -2.54
C PHE A 173 5.50 -9.01 -3.33
N ILE A 174 5.59 -9.24 -4.62
CA ILE A 174 4.43 -9.33 -5.52
C ILE A 174 4.47 -10.64 -6.30
N GLY A 175 3.32 -11.22 -6.56
CA GLY A 175 3.18 -12.43 -7.35
C GLY A 175 1.73 -12.85 -7.54
N ARG A 176 1.52 -13.94 -8.28
CA ARG A 176 0.18 -14.49 -8.56
C ARG A 176 -0.39 -15.32 -7.41
N SER A 177 0.44 -15.75 -6.48
CA SER A 177 0.02 -16.41 -5.24
C SER A 177 1.02 -16.12 -4.13
N PHE A 178 0.63 -16.37 -2.87
CA PHE A 178 1.52 -16.20 -1.72
C PHE A 178 2.70 -17.18 -1.68
N GLU A 179 2.70 -18.22 -2.54
CA GLU A 179 3.79 -19.19 -2.66
C GLU A 179 4.82 -18.80 -3.72
N ARG A 180 4.45 -17.88 -4.62
CA ARG A 180 5.28 -17.44 -5.75
C ARG A 180 5.36 -15.92 -5.78
N LEU A 181 6.19 -15.39 -4.90
CA LEU A 181 6.39 -13.96 -4.72
C LEU A 181 7.80 -13.56 -5.16
N THR A 182 7.89 -12.41 -5.82
CA THR A 182 9.15 -11.77 -6.20
C THR A 182 9.28 -10.44 -5.46
N GLN A 183 10.45 -10.17 -4.90
CA GLN A 183 10.71 -8.91 -4.21
C GLN A 183 10.76 -7.75 -5.21
N VAL A 184 10.10 -6.66 -4.86
CA VAL A 184 10.13 -5.39 -5.60
C VAL A 184 11.30 -4.55 -5.11
N TYR A 185 11.98 -3.92 -6.05
CA TYR A 185 13.12 -3.03 -5.78
C TYR A 185 12.93 -1.69 -6.47
N LYS A 186 13.54 -0.63 -5.94
CA LYS A 186 13.60 0.66 -6.61
C LYS A 186 14.28 0.54 -7.97
N PRO A 187 13.71 1.17 -9.02
CA PRO A 187 14.38 1.26 -10.31
C PRO A 187 15.61 2.16 -10.19
N TYR A 188 16.66 1.80 -10.92
CA TYR A 188 17.86 2.62 -11.06
C TYR A 188 18.52 2.37 -12.40
N LYS A 189 19.35 3.30 -12.81
CA LYS A 189 20.21 3.15 -14.00
C LYS A 189 21.67 3.27 -13.57
N LEU A 190 22.52 2.48 -14.16
CA LEU A 190 23.98 2.58 -14.04
C LEU A 190 24.62 3.06 -15.34
N THR A 191 23.84 3.12 -16.41
CA THR A 191 24.29 3.60 -17.74
C THR A 191 23.28 4.57 -18.33
N LEU A 192 23.77 5.50 -19.11
CA LEU A 192 22.97 6.41 -19.94
C LEU A 192 23.10 6.01 -21.41
N ASP A 193 21.99 6.02 -22.13
CA ASP A 193 21.99 5.85 -23.58
C ASP A 193 22.25 7.21 -24.25
N ILE A 194 23.45 7.37 -24.83
CA ILE A 194 23.83 8.57 -25.57
C ILE A 194 23.56 8.31 -27.06
N THR A 195 22.55 8.99 -27.60
CA THR A 195 22.23 8.91 -29.02
C THR A 195 23.15 9.83 -29.80
N SER A 196 23.91 9.32 -30.74
CA SER A 196 24.74 10.05 -31.67
C SER A 196 24.37 9.72 -33.12
N ARG A 197 24.96 10.46 -34.11
CA ARG A 197 24.80 10.13 -35.52
C ARG A 197 25.37 8.76 -35.90
N ALA A 198 26.24 8.19 -35.04
CA ALA A 198 26.87 6.88 -35.26
C ALA A 198 26.07 5.74 -34.58
N GLY A 199 24.99 6.06 -33.83
CA GLY A 199 24.17 5.08 -33.10
C GLY A 199 24.00 5.41 -31.62
N VAL A 200 23.50 4.44 -30.83
CA VAL A 200 23.34 4.57 -29.38
C VAL A 200 24.56 3.96 -28.71
N ILE A 201 25.25 4.77 -27.91
CA ILE A 201 26.37 4.34 -27.06
C ILE A 201 25.88 4.32 -25.61
N LYS A 202 26.18 3.24 -24.88
CA LYS A 202 25.96 3.18 -23.43
C LYS A 202 27.17 3.74 -22.72
N ASP A 203 26.96 4.78 -21.92
CA ASP A 203 27.98 5.37 -21.07
C ASP A 203 27.68 5.07 -19.59
N GLU A 204 28.69 4.75 -18.81
CA GLU A 204 28.53 4.45 -17.40
C GLU A 204 28.30 5.73 -16.58
N ILE A 205 27.40 5.65 -15.59
CA ILE A 205 27.17 6.73 -14.63
C ILE A 205 28.27 6.67 -13.58
N ASN A 206 29.22 7.61 -13.66
CA ASN A 206 30.42 7.63 -12.80
C ASN A 206 30.30 8.58 -11.60
N GLY A 207 29.15 9.22 -11.39
CA GLY A 207 28.95 10.17 -10.31
C GLY A 207 27.49 10.33 -9.92
N ILE A 208 27.29 10.85 -8.71
CA ILE A 208 25.99 11.23 -8.17
C ILE A 208 26.07 12.67 -7.67
N SER A 209 25.03 13.44 -7.94
CA SER A 209 24.87 14.80 -7.42
C SER A 209 23.62 14.88 -6.57
N PHE A 210 23.70 15.70 -5.53
CA PHE A 210 22.57 15.94 -4.62
C PHE A 210 22.01 17.34 -4.83
N PHE A 211 20.71 17.50 -4.65
CA PHE A 211 20.07 18.81 -4.70
C PHE A 211 18.94 18.90 -3.68
N ASP A 212 18.68 20.11 -3.22
CA ASP A 212 17.61 20.42 -2.29
C ASP A 212 16.60 21.34 -3.00
N VAL A 213 15.31 21.04 -2.85
CA VAL A 213 14.23 21.93 -3.24
C VAL A 213 13.83 22.71 -2.00
N VAL A 214 13.93 24.04 -2.07
CA VAL A 214 13.63 24.91 -0.93
C VAL A 214 12.47 25.87 -1.27
N ASP A 215 11.72 26.29 -0.24
CA ASP A 215 10.72 27.35 -0.37
C ASP A 215 11.38 28.75 -0.41
N ASN A 216 10.56 29.80 -0.54
CA ASN A 216 11.03 31.19 -0.55
C ASN A 216 11.71 31.63 0.77
N ASN A 217 11.56 30.90 1.84
CA ASN A 217 12.16 31.16 3.15
C ASN A 217 13.45 30.35 3.39
N GLY A 218 13.84 29.53 2.42
CA GLY A 218 14.99 28.63 2.55
C GLY A 218 14.69 27.31 3.28
N THR A 219 13.43 27.00 3.54
CA THR A 219 13.04 25.73 4.18
C THR A 219 13.04 24.61 3.14
N ALA A 220 13.73 23.52 3.42
CA ALA A 220 13.80 22.38 2.51
C ALA A 220 12.42 21.70 2.40
N LEU A 221 11.93 21.58 1.16
CA LEU A 221 10.67 20.91 0.81
C LEU A 221 10.89 19.47 0.34
N ALA A 222 12.02 19.23 -0.36
CA ALA A 222 12.41 17.91 -0.84
C ALA A 222 13.93 17.83 -1.03
N TYR A 223 14.43 16.61 -0.96
CA TYR A 223 15.81 16.26 -1.27
C TYR A 223 15.82 15.29 -2.44
N GLY A 224 16.82 15.42 -3.33
CA GLY A 224 16.94 14.56 -4.49
C GLY A 224 18.39 14.29 -4.87
N TRP A 225 18.56 13.33 -5.74
CA TRP A 225 19.84 12.92 -6.31
C TRP A 225 19.69 12.50 -7.76
#